data_c5be868bbf62dc9b214aa3d3ef1eba73
#
_entry.id   c5be868bbf62dc9b214aa3d3ef1eba73
#
_cell.length_a   1.000
_cell.length_b   1.000
_cell.length_c   1.000
_cell.angle_alpha   90.00
_cell.angle_beta   90.00
_cell.angle_gamma   90.00
#
_symmetry.space_group_name_H-M   'P 1'
#
loop_
_entity.id
_entity.type
_entity.pdbx_description
1 polymer ?
#
loop_
_entity_poly.entity_id
_entity_poly.type
_entity_poly.pdbx_seq_one_letter_code
_entity_poly.pdbx_strand_id
1 'polypeptide(L)'
;MPVLPANPKYIRFEKILRIASMLLVVILVWQPGIVFARAGDNGFEGGISSGYVEGRETFEYKEVVFVTGKPVLFTGTLTIKKTVRQGEIRSTYTYNLQNAEHNATLRRSAVYDTAIEEKGSQVIEKTVLSRTPSESIVISGTVYNLQSIDFSRSNIIDKKVAVNYFAGNVWSRKVYSVAGTGARITVELNGELYGYEQYWGTTETGKYNIYYQYEDYTREKPEIWGGSAVLNISSNTSKSIEYIENIPNQISFDGGFIETQHNTSVLEYRYEMPEFDKDGISTDNLIKGNGFANLETYPVQSRLRVPNINHLRGHWAYKDIMTLYSLEVFQGDEAFFKPEKYITRAEFADAIIKAARKVPEEQASQRRTTTTRRRTVEEEKISPFIDVPKDHAYFESIYEAYERGLMSGTGTGYFYPDATITTADALCIFIRALGLENLGPGDVAVTVFRDNDQIPGYARNAAYVAKRIGLVEGDSRGYLNPNENLTKGRAAAMLNRFINYMREDIKVDYTKSIIGF
;
A
#
# COMPACT_ATOMS: atom_id res chain seq x y z
N MET A 1 29.75 -13.56 -68.04
CA MET A 1 30.08 -13.13 -66.65
C MET A 1 29.62 -14.21 -65.71
N PRO A 2 30.48 -14.93 -65.02
CA PRO A 2 30.08 -15.98 -64.08
C PRO A 2 29.70 -15.40 -62.72
N VAL A 3 28.57 -15.84 -62.23
CA VAL A 3 28.03 -15.52 -60.88
C VAL A 3 28.87 -16.30 -59.85
N LEU A 4 29.52 -15.59 -58.94
CA LEU A 4 30.26 -16.16 -57.82
C LEU A 4 29.29 -16.76 -56.78
N PRO A 5 29.56 -17.95 -56.24
CA PRO A 5 28.70 -18.57 -55.21
C PRO A 5 28.85 -17.85 -53.88
N ALA A 6 27.72 -17.62 -53.21
CA ALA A 6 27.62 -16.99 -51.89
C ALA A 6 28.35 -17.84 -50.82
N ASN A 7 29.22 -17.22 -50.03
CA ASN A 7 30.06 -17.83 -49.04
C ASN A 7 29.21 -18.34 -47.84
N PRO A 8 29.17 -19.63 -47.51
CA PRO A 8 28.34 -20.21 -46.48
C PRO A 8 28.62 -19.70 -45.06
N LYS A 9 29.71 -18.97 -44.84
CA LYS A 9 30.01 -18.36 -43.53
C LYS A 9 29.14 -17.16 -43.19
N TYR A 10 28.62 -16.42 -44.21
CA TYR A 10 27.74 -15.27 -43.98
C TYR A 10 26.32 -15.68 -43.55
N ILE A 11 25.81 -16.79 -44.04
CA ILE A 11 24.46 -17.29 -43.71
C ILE A 11 24.41 -17.81 -42.23
N ARG A 12 25.53 -18.27 -41.69
CA ARG A 12 25.62 -18.70 -40.30
C ARG A 12 25.65 -17.51 -39.32
N PHE A 13 26.23 -16.38 -39.73
CA PHE A 13 26.34 -15.18 -38.91
C PHE A 13 24.99 -14.47 -38.76
N GLU A 14 24.20 -14.37 -39.83
CA GLU A 14 22.84 -13.78 -39.80
C GLU A 14 21.87 -14.63 -38.97
N LYS A 15 21.95 -15.96 -39.02
CA LYS A 15 21.12 -16.84 -38.18
C LYS A 15 21.50 -16.76 -36.70
N ILE A 16 22.78 -16.63 -36.38
CA ILE A 16 23.25 -16.43 -35.01
C ILE A 16 22.85 -15.05 -34.51
N LEU A 17 22.91 -14.00 -35.35
CA LEU A 17 22.47 -12.65 -34.96
C LEU A 17 20.94 -12.57 -34.73
N ARG A 18 20.12 -13.28 -35.54
CA ARG A 18 18.66 -13.35 -35.34
C ARG A 18 18.25 -14.20 -34.13
N ILE A 19 19.00 -15.24 -33.80
CA ILE A 19 18.79 -16.04 -32.59
C ILE A 19 19.25 -15.24 -31.37
N ALA A 20 20.35 -14.50 -31.45
CA ALA A 20 20.80 -13.60 -30.38
C ALA A 20 19.84 -12.43 -30.16
N SER A 21 19.26 -11.85 -31.22
CA SER A 21 18.23 -10.80 -31.07
C SER A 21 16.88 -11.33 -30.58
N MET A 22 16.49 -12.57 -30.91
CA MET A 22 15.31 -13.20 -30.32
C MET A 22 15.53 -13.64 -28.86
N LEU A 23 16.74 -14.01 -28.47
CA LEU A 23 17.10 -14.27 -27.07
C LEU A 23 17.23 -12.98 -26.25
N LEU A 24 17.59 -11.85 -26.88
CA LEU A 24 17.67 -10.55 -26.19
C LEU A 24 16.28 -9.95 -25.92
N VAL A 25 15.26 -10.31 -26.71
CA VAL A 25 13.86 -9.83 -26.48
C VAL A 25 13.13 -10.67 -25.42
N VAL A 26 13.61 -11.88 -25.08
CA VAL A 26 13.02 -12.75 -24.05
C VAL A 26 13.64 -12.52 -22.64
N ILE A 27 14.74 -11.77 -22.54
CA ILE A 27 15.44 -11.51 -21.25
C ILE A 27 14.96 -10.20 -20.58
N LEU A 28 14.05 -9.45 -21.21
CA LEU A 28 13.65 -8.09 -20.77
C LEU A 28 12.47 -8.05 -19.79
N VAL A 29 12.08 -9.15 -19.15
CA VAL A 29 11.01 -9.15 -18.14
C VAL A 29 11.35 -10.12 -17.01
N TRP A 30 12.38 -9.82 -16.21
CA TRP A 30 12.59 -10.54 -14.96
C TRP A 30 13.14 -9.60 -13.90
N GLN A 31 12.32 -8.64 -13.49
CA GLN A 31 12.47 -8.09 -12.15
C GLN A 31 11.78 -9.06 -11.17
N PRO A 32 12.42 -9.42 -10.04
CA PRO A 32 11.70 -10.13 -9.00
C PRO A 32 10.52 -9.24 -8.59
N GLY A 33 9.30 -9.73 -8.80
CA GLY A 33 8.09 -9.01 -8.43
C GLY A 33 8.19 -8.55 -6.99
N ILE A 34 8.11 -7.26 -6.80
CA ILE A 34 8.13 -6.61 -5.48
C ILE A 34 6.82 -6.96 -4.81
N VAL A 35 6.89 -7.73 -3.74
CA VAL A 35 5.71 -8.08 -2.94
C VAL A 35 5.45 -6.93 -1.99
N PHE A 36 4.35 -6.24 -2.20
CA PHE A 36 3.92 -5.19 -1.27
C PHE A 36 3.34 -5.82 0.00
N ALA A 37 3.89 -5.44 1.15
CA ALA A 37 3.25 -5.70 2.43
C ALA A 37 2.08 -4.75 2.59
N ARG A 38 0.86 -5.26 2.47
CA ARG A 38 -0.31 -4.47 2.82
C ARG A 38 -0.40 -4.35 4.33
N ALA A 39 -0.53 -3.12 4.81
CA ALA A 39 -0.88 -2.90 6.20
C ALA A 39 -2.31 -3.37 6.40
N GLY A 40 -2.48 -4.40 7.17
CA GLY A 40 -3.79 -4.99 7.41
C GLY A 40 -4.06 -6.15 6.45
N ASP A 41 -3.13 -7.12 6.37
CA ASP A 41 -3.52 -8.40 5.78
C ASP A 41 -4.57 -9.04 6.69
N ASN A 42 -5.84 -8.72 6.41
CA ASN A 42 -6.99 -9.15 7.20
C ASN A 42 -7.45 -10.57 6.81
N GLY A 43 -6.65 -11.29 6.02
CA GLY A 43 -7.08 -12.54 5.43
C GLY A 43 -8.17 -12.33 4.37
N PHE A 44 -8.94 -13.37 4.08
CA PHE A 44 -9.94 -13.35 3.00
C PHE A 44 -11.36 -13.66 3.48
N GLU A 45 -11.57 -13.66 4.79
CA GLU A 45 -12.80 -14.13 5.43
C GLU A 45 -13.68 -13.00 5.99
N GLY A 46 -13.27 -11.76 5.80
CA GLY A 46 -13.97 -10.61 6.37
C GLY A 46 -13.67 -10.36 7.85
N GLY A 47 -12.52 -10.87 8.36
CA GLY A 47 -12.03 -10.57 9.70
C GLY A 47 -11.10 -9.35 9.72
N ILE A 48 -10.56 -9.05 10.90
CA ILE A 48 -9.59 -7.96 11.11
C ILE A 48 -8.36 -8.47 11.83
N SER A 49 -7.19 -7.92 11.46
CA SER A 49 -5.91 -8.19 12.11
C SER A 49 -5.36 -6.96 12.84
N SER A 50 -4.36 -7.18 13.70
CA SER A 50 -3.67 -6.10 14.43
C SER A 50 -2.78 -5.22 13.54
N GLY A 51 -2.80 -5.43 12.23
CA GLY A 51 -2.02 -4.67 11.27
C GLY A 51 -0.55 -5.10 11.17
N TYR A 52 0.09 -4.67 10.10
CA TYR A 52 1.47 -5.03 9.76
C TYR A 52 2.48 -4.39 10.72
N VAL A 53 3.44 -5.19 11.17
CA VAL A 53 4.65 -4.74 11.86
C VAL A 53 5.82 -5.45 11.19
N GLU A 54 6.86 -4.71 10.79
CA GLU A 54 8.03 -5.25 10.11
C GLU A 54 8.68 -6.42 10.88
N GLY A 55 8.97 -7.50 10.17
CA GLY A 55 9.57 -8.72 10.75
C GLY A 55 8.61 -9.60 11.55
N ARG A 56 7.32 -9.29 11.62
CA ARG A 56 6.32 -10.08 12.33
C ARG A 56 5.49 -10.91 11.34
N GLU A 57 5.40 -12.22 11.57
CA GLU A 57 4.58 -13.16 10.78
C GLU A 57 3.25 -13.51 11.47
N THR A 58 3.07 -13.21 12.75
CA THR A 58 1.89 -13.57 13.54
C THR A 58 1.23 -12.32 14.11
N PHE A 59 -0.07 -12.21 13.89
CA PHE A 59 -0.92 -11.08 14.20
C PHE A 59 -2.07 -11.52 15.10
N GLU A 60 -2.56 -10.64 15.97
CA GLU A 60 -3.87 -10.81 16.58
C GLU A 60 -4.94 -10.73 15.50
N TYR A 61 -5.99 -11.55 15.63
CA TYR A 61 -7.04 -11.64 14.63
C TYR A 61 -8.41 -11.84 15.25
N LYS A 62 -9.42 -11.22 14.67
CA LYS A 62 -10.83 -11.38 15.04
C LYS A 62 -11.69 -11.61 13.80
N GLU A 63 -12.64 -12.52 13.92
CA GLU A 63 -13.58 -12.89 12.85
C GLU A 63 -14.94 -13.23 13.47
N VAL A 64 -16.02 -12.82 12.82
CA VAL A 64 -17.38 -13.21 13.21
C VAL A 64 -17.90 -14.29 12.25
N VAL A 65 -18.45 -15.37 12.81
CA VAL A 65 -18.96 -16.52 12.05
C VAL A 65 -20.41 -16.79 12.44
N PHE A 66 -21.25 -17.15 11.45
CA PHE A 66 -22.70 -17.36 11.64
C PHE A 66 -23.16 -18.77 11.27
N VAL A 67 -22.28 -19.77 11.29
CA VAL A 67 -22.62 -21.17 10.91
C VAL A 67 -23.68 -21.82 11.81
N THR A 68 -23.97 -21.22 12.97
CA THR A 68 -25.05 -21.67 13.86
C THR A 68 -26.35 -20.87 13.67
N GLY A 69 -26.42 -19.96 12.71
CA GLY A 69 -27.51 -18.98 12.61
C GLY A 69 -27.44 -17.86 13.65
N LYS A 70 -26.34 -17.76 14.42
CA LYS A 70 -26.09 -16.73 15.41
C LYS A 70 -24.65 -16.22 15.28
N PRO A 71 -24.38 -14.92 15.58
CA PRO A 71 -23.03 -14.40 15.55
C PRO A 71 -22.16 -15.01 16.65
N VAL A 72 -21.02 -15.56 16.28
CA VAL A 72 -19.97 -16.01 17.20
C VAL A 72 -18.68 -15.28 16.83
N LEU A 73 -18.22 -14.40 17.73
CA LEU A 73 -16.98 -13.66 17.54
C LEU A 73 -15.80 -14.51 18.01
N PHE A 74 -14.95 -14.90 17.09
CA PHE A 74 -13.70 -15.61 17.37
C PHE A 74 -12.55 -14.62 17.51
N THR A 75 -11.65 -14.91 18.46
CA THR A 75 -10.42 -14.14 18.70
C THR A 75 -9.23 -15.07 18.82
N GLY A 76 -8.06 -14.62 18.35
CA GLY A 76 -6.84 -15.43 18.43
C GLY A 76 -5.74 -14.90 17.52
N THR A 77 -5.07 -15.79 16.80
CA THR A 77 -3.91 -15.45 15.99
C THR A 77 -4.08 -15.87 14.53
N LEU A 78 -3.55 -15.03 13.65
CA LEU A 78 -3.32 -15.28 12.23
C LEU A 78 -1.81 -15.28 11.98
N THR A 79 -1.27 -16.37 11.46
CA THR A 79 0.12 -16.45 11.01
C THR A 79 0.15 -16.48 9.48
N ILE A 80 0.94 -15.57 8.88
CA ILE A 80 1.08 -15.45 7.42
C ILE A 80 2.52 -15.70 7.05
N LYS A 81 2.75 -16.69 6.17
CA LYS A 81 4.06 -16.97 5.59
C LYS A 81 4.00 -16.79 4.09
N LYS A 82 4.87 -15.95 3.54
CA LYS A 82 4.93 -15.66 2.10
C LYS A 82 6.25 -16.14 1.52
N THR A 83 6.21 -16.68 0.31
CA THR A 83 7.36 -17.08 -0.49
C THR A 83 7.15 -16.59 -1.91
N VAL A 84 8.13 -15.86 -2.44
CA VAL A 84 8.10 -15.36 -3.83
C VAL A 84 8.92 -16.28 -4.71
N ARG A 85 8.36 -16.68 -5.84
CA ARG A 85 9.04 -17.45 -6.89
C ARG A 85 8.59 -16.96 -8.26
N GLN A 86 9.53 -16.49 -9.07
CA GLN A 86 9.31 -16.26 -10.52
C GLN A 86 8.02 -15.47 -10.87
N GLY A 87 7.73 -14.37 -10.14
CA GLY A 87 6.53 -13.58 -10.41
C GLY A 87 5.24 -14.13 -9.78
N GLU A 88 5.35 -15.19 -8.98
CA GLU A 88 4.24 -15.74 -8.20
C GLU A 88 4.54 -15.62 -6.70
N ILE A 89 3.50 -15.32 -5.92
CA ILE A 89 3.56 -15.29 -4.47
C ILE A 89 2.78 -16.48 -3.94
N ARG A 90 3.45 -17.37 -3.21
CA ARG A 90 2.79 -18.39 -2.42
C ARG A 90 2.67 -17.93 -0.98
N SER A 91 1.42 -17.86 -0.48
CA SER A 91 1.11 -17.43 0.87
C SER A 91 0.44 -18.55 1.65
N THR A 92 0.86 -18.79 2.89
CA THR A 92 0.22 -19.72 3.81
C THR A 92 -0.38 -18.93 4.97
N TYR A 93 -1.68 -19.05 5.16
CA TYR A 93 -2.46 -18.44 6.23
C TYR A 93 -2.86 -19.52 7.23
N THR A 94 -2.52 -19.33 8.50
CA THR A 94 -2.87 -20.24 9.58
C THR A 94 -3.60 -19.49 10.69
N TYR A 95 -4.84 -19.88 10.95
CA TYR A 95 -5.70 -19.27 11.97
C TYR A 95 -5.86 -20.22 13.15
N ASN A 96 -5.66 -19.70 14.36
CA ASN A 96 -5.95 -20.36 15.61
C ASN A 96 -6.80 -19.42 16.47
N LEU A 97 -8.12 -19.63 16.42
CA LEU A 97 -9.08 -18.74 17.03
C LEU A 97 -9.94 -19.48 18.05
N GLN A 98 -10.46 -18.74 19.03
CA GLN A 98 -11.32 -19.29 20.08
C GLN A 98 -12.37 -18.27 20.52
N ASN A 99 -13.44 -18.78 21.13
CA ASN A 99 -14.43 -18.04 21.88
C ASN A 99 -14.76 -18.81 23.14
N ALA A 100 -14.41 -18.28 24.31
CA ALA A 100 -14.59 -18.96 25.60
C ALA A 100 -16.07 -19.01 26.02
N GLU A 101 -16.86 -18.00 25.69
CA GLU A 101 -18.28 -17.91 26.05
C GLU A 101 -19.10 -19.03 25.43
N HIS A 102 -18.80 -19.36 24.15
CA HIS A 102 -19.49 -20.42 23.40
C HIS A 102 -18.72 -21.74 23.41
N ASN A 103 -17.67 -21.88 24.23
CA ASN A 103 -16.77 -23.03 24.17
C ASN A 103 -16.43 -23.40 22.71
N ALA A 104 -15.95 -22.40 21.96
CA ALA A 104 -15.77 -22.53 20.54
C ALA A 104 -14.29 -22.38 20.12
N THR A 105 -13.90 -23.12 19.08
CA THR A 105 -12.59 -23.03 18.43
C THR A 105 -12.73 -23.03 16.92
N LEU A 106 -11.89 -22.23 16.24
CA LEU A 106 -11.76 -22.24 14.80
C LEU A 106 -10.29 -22.45 14.43
N ARG A 107 -10.03 -23.47 13.65
CA ARG A 107 -8.70 -23.76 13.11
C ARG A 107 -8.78 -23.82 11.59
N ARG A 108 -7.96 -23.01 10.91
CA ARG A 108 -7.92 -22.94 9.45
C ARG A 108 -6.48 -22.86 8.99
N SER A 109 -6.15 -23.62 7.93
CA SER A 109 -4.87 -23.48 7.22
C SER A 109 -5.12 -23.51 5.73
N ALA A 110 -4.80 -22.43 5.04
CA ALA A 110 -4.99 -22.26 3.60
C ALA A 110 -3.69 -21.84 2.92
N VAL A 111 -3.47 -22.33 1.70
CA VAL A 111 -2.33 -21.96 0.85
C VAL A 111 -2.86 -21.32 -0.42
N TYR A 112 -2.41 -20.10 -0.70
CA TYR A 112 -2.81 -19.31 -1.85
C TYR A 112 -1.63 -19.11 -2.78
N ASP A 113 -1.89 -19.16 -4.09
CA ASP A 113 -0.96 -18.78 -5.15
C ASP A 113 -1.49 -17.50 -5.82
N THR A 114 -0.67 -16.44 -5.81
CA THR A 114 -0.99 -15.15 -6.41
C THR A 114 -0.09 -14.92 -7.61
N ALA A 115 -0.69 -14.85 -8.80
CA ALA A 115 0.00 -14.44 -10.02
C ALA A 115 0.00 -12.91 -10.11
N ILE A 116 1.15 -12.34 -10.52
CA ILE A 116 1.35 -10.90 -10.67
C ILE A 116 1.55 -10.59 -12.14
N GLU A 117 0.80 -9.63 -12.66
CA GLU A 117 0.91 -9.10 -14.01
C GLU A 117 1.15 -7.58 -13.93
N GLU A 118 2.29 -7.10 -14.44
CA GLU A 118 2.61 -5.67 -14.47
C GLU A 118 2.24 -5.07 -15.83
N LYS A 119 1.51 -3.95 -15.81
CA LYS A 119 1.09 -3.19 -16.99
C LYS A 119 1.35 -1.69 -16.78
N GLY A 120 2.52 -1.23 -17.14
CA GLY A 120 2.94 0.16 -16.89
C GLY A 120 2.95 0.46 -15.40
N SER A 121 2.18 1.46 -14.95
CA SER A 121 2.05 1.80 -13.53
C SER A 121 1.10 0.87 -12.76
N GLN A 122 0.41 -0.03 -13.43
CA GLN A 122 -0.57 -0.91 -12.79
C GLN A 122 -0.01 -2.31 -12.54
N VAL A 123 -0.37 -2.87 -11.40
CA VAL A 123 -0.11 -4.27 -11.03
C VAL A 123 -1.46 -4.96 -10.83
N ILE A 124 -1.64 -6.08 -11.52
CA ILE A 124 -2.82 -6.92 -11.38
C ILE A 124 -2.40 -8.18 -10.63
N GLU A 125 -3.06 -8.45 -9.51
CA GLU A 125 -2.88 -9.65 -8.72
C GLU A 125 -4.09 -10.56 -8.89
N LYS A 126 -3.85 -11.84 -9.17
CA LYS A 126 -4.89 -12.88 -9.23
C LYS A 126 -4.52 -13.98 -8.25
N THR A 127 -5.33 -14.15 -7.22
CA THR A 127 -5.10 -15.13 -6.15
C THR A 127 -6.11 -16.27 -6.23
N VAL A 128 -5.59 -17.48 -6.19
CA VAL A 128 -6.37 -18.74 -6.16
C VAL A 128 -5.88 -19.64 -5.04
N LEU A 129 -6.68 -20.61 -4.64
CA LEU A 129 -6.23 -21.66 -3.72
C LEU A 129 -5.26 -22.61 -4.41
N SER A 130 -4.10 -22.84 -3.79
CA SER A 130 -3.12 -23.83 -4.24
C SER A 130 -3.60 -25.28 -4.02
N ARG A 131 -4.40 -25.48 -2.98
CA ARG A 131 -5.01 -26.77 -2.59
C ARG A 131 -6.20 -26.52 -1.67
N THR A 132 -7.05 -27.52 -1.51
CA THR A 132 -8.15 -27.47 -0.54
C THR A 132 -7.60 -27.19 0.87
N PRO A 133 -8.04 -26.13 1.56
CA PRO A 133 -7.61 -25.81 2.91
C PRO A 133 -8.15 -26.83 3.92
N SER A 134 -7.50 -26.93 5.06
CA SER A 134 -8.09 -27.59 6.21
C SER A 134 -8.77 -26.54 7.07
N GLU A 135 -10.06 -26.74 7.37
CA GLU A 135 -10.81 -25.86 8.25
C GLU A 135 -11.79 -26.68 9.10
N SER A 136 -11.78 -26.42 10.41
CA SER A 136 -12.70 -27.00 11.36
C SER A 136 -13.15 -25.94 12.37
N ILE A 137 -14.45 -25.82 12.55
CA ILE A 137 -15.09 -24.91 13.50
C ILE A 137 -15.84 -25.79 14.52
N VAL A 138 -15.58 -25.57 15.80
CA VAL A 138 -16.29 -26.23 16.89
C VAL A 138 -17.02 -25.16 17.68
N ILE A 139 -18.33 -25.33 17.90
CA ILE A 139 -19.15 -24.40 18.68
C ILE A 139 -20.05 -25.23 19.60
N SER A 140 -19.89 -25.07 20.91
CA SER A 140 -20.70 -25.78 21.93
C SER A 140 -20.75 -27.31 21.70
N GLY A 141 -19.64 -27.90 21.24
CA GLY A 141 -19.51 -29.32 20.98
C GLY A 141 -19.93 -29.77 19.55
N THR A 142 -20.61 -28.93 18.79
CA THR A 142 -20.94 -29.23 17.38
C THR A 142 -19.73 -28.90 16.50
N VAL A 143 -19.37 -29.84 15.62
CA VAL A 143 -18.19 -29.71 14.74
C VAL A 143 -18.62 -29.47 13.30
N TYR A 144 -18.14 -28.41 12.68
CA TYR A 144 -18.33 -28.06 11.28
C TYR A 144 -16.99 -28.27 10.56
N ASN A 145 -16.94 -29.22 9.64
CA ASN A 145 -15.74 -29.55 8.86
C ASN A 145 -15.91 -29.09 7.42
N LEU A 146 -14.95 -28.32 6.90
CA LEU A 146 -14.93 -27.92 5.50
C LEU A 146 -14.82 -29.14 4.58
N GLN A 147 -15.75 -29.26 3.65
CA GLN A 147 -15.80 -30.33 2.65
C GLN A 147 -15.27 -29.85 1.29
N SER A 148 -15.70 -28.67 0.88
CA SER A 148 -15.28 -28.08 -0.38
C SER A 148 -15.24 -26.56 -0.27
N ILE A 149 -14.43 -25.94 -1.11
CA ILE A 149 -14.34 -24.50 -1.29
C ILE A 149 -13.99 -24.17 -2.73
N ASP A 150 -14.70 -23.19 -3.26
CA ASP A 150 -14.30 -22.42 -4.43
C ASP A 150 -13.86 -21.03 -3.97
N PHE A 151 -12.79 -20.50 -4.55
CA PHE A 151 -12.22 -19.23 -4.14
C PHE A 151 -11.56 -18.50 -5.31
N SER A 152 -11.78 -17.20 -5.39
CA SER A 152 -11.05 -16.32 -6.29
C SER A 152 -10.91 -14.93 -5.67
N ARG A 153 -9.77 -14.28 -5.93
CA ARG A 153 -9.53 -12.88 -5.60
C ARG A 153 -8.75 -12.21 -6.71
N SER A 154 -9.09 -10.97 -6.98
CA SER A 154 -8.29 -10.11 -7.85
C SER A 154 -8.12 -8.73 -7.24
N ASN A 155 -6.95 -8.12 -7.48
CA ASN A 155 -6.66 -6.74 -7.11
C ASN A 155 -5.99 -6.03 -8.27
N ILE A 156 -6.27 -4.73 -8.37
CA ILE A 156 -5.55 -3.80 -9.22
C ILE A 156 -4.88 -2.79 -8.29
N ILE A 157 -3.58 -2.61 -8.47
CA ILE A 157 -2.77 -1.64 -7.74
C ILE A 157 -2.27 -0.62 -8.74
N ASP A 158 -2.60 0.65 -8.58
CA ASP A 158 -2.04 1.76 -9.36
C ASP A 158 -0.88 2.36 -8.59
N LYS A 159 0.35 2.04 -9.04
CA LYS A 159 1.59 2.49 -8.42
C LYS A 159 1.84 3.96 -8.77
N LYS A 160 1.86 4.83 -7.76
CA LYS A 160 2.38 6.19 -7.87
C LYS A 160 3.67 6.30 -7.06
N VAL A 161 4.36 7.40 -7.16
CA VAL A 161 5.66 7.54 -6.49
C VAL A 161 5.52 7.56 -4.98
N ALA A 162 4.58 8.33 -4.47
CA ALA A 162 4.37 8.48 -3.04
C ALA A 162 3.29 7.56 -2.47
N VAL A 163 2.36 7.08 -3.30
CA VAL A 163 1.17 6.34 -2.85
C VAL A 163 0.83 5.26 -3.86
N ASN A 164 0.48 4.07 -3.38
CA ASN A 164 -0.14 3.03 -4.19
C ASN A 164 -1.63 2.99 -3.87
N TYR A 165 -2.48 3.16 -4.86
CA TYR A 165 -3.93 2.99 -4.71
C TYR A 165 -4.32 1.59 -5.15
N PHE A 166 -5.22 0.95 -4.43
CA PHE A 166 -5.67 -0.39 -4.80
C PHE A 166 -7.18 -0.56 -4.67
N ALA A 167 -7.71 -1.43 -5.53
CA ALA A 167 -9.07 -1.93 -5.47
C ALA A 167 -9.09 -3.40 -5.85
N GLY A 168 -10.00 -4.17 -5.27
CA GLY A 168 -10.10 -5.58 -5.56
C GLY A 168 -11.41 -6.18 -5.08
N ASN A 169 -11.60 -7.44 -5.44
CA ASN A 169 -12.72 -8.23 -5.02
C ASN A 169 -12.27 -9.62 -4.58
N VAL A 170 -13.07 -10.24 -3.72
CA VAL A 170 -12.92 -11.61 -3.29
C VAL A 170 -14.26 -12.30 -3.36
N TRP A 171 -14.25 -13.53 -3.84
CA TRP A 171 -15.40 -14.42 -3.83
C TRP A 171 -15.00 -15.78 -3.29
N SER A 172 -15.84 -16.35 -2.43
CA SER A 172 -15.67 -17.74 -2.00
C SER A 172 -17.02 -18.41 -1.75
N ARG A 173 -17.08 -19.73 -1.98
CA ARG A 173 -18.19 -20.58 -1.63
C ARG A 173 -17.65 -21.79 -0.88
N LYS A 174 -18.00 -21.90 0.39
CA LYS A 174 -17.60 -22.99 1.29
C LYS A 174 -18.77 -23.89 1.60
N VAL A 175 -18.53 -25.19 1.66
CA VAL A 175 -19.51 -26.17 2.11
C VAL A 175 -18.93 -26.93 3.29
N TYR A 176 -19.64 -26.90 4.41
CA TYR A 176 -19.29 -27.62 5.62
C TYR A 176 -20.25 -28.80 5.85
N SER A 177 -19.73 -29.90 6.37
CA SER A 177 -20.54 -30.95 6.98
C SER A 177 -20.61 -30.72 8.49
N VAL A 178 -21.76 -31.04 9.08
CA VAL A 178 -21.96 -31.03 10.52
C VAL A 178 -21.77 -32.47 11.05
N ALA A 179 -20.74 -32.63 11.91
CA ALA A 179 -20.37 -33.97 12.39
C ALA A 179 -21.49 -34.62 13.22
N GLY A 180 -21.70 -35.92 12.97
CA GLY A 180 -22.74 -36.68 13.65
C GLY A 180 -24.16 -36.50 13.09
N THR A 181 -24.30 -35.69 12.02
CA THR A 181 -25.55 -35.47 11.29
C THR A 181 -25.34 -35.62 9.79
N GLY A 182 -26.39 -35.59 8.97
CA GLY A 182 -26.27 -35.45 7.51
C GLY A 182 -26.37 -34.00 7.04
N ALA A 183 -26.36 -33.07 7.97
CA ALA A 183 -26.54 -31.65 7.69
C ALA A 183 -25.33 -31.04 6.98
N ARG A 184 -25.63 -30.07 6.14
CA ARG A 184 -24.65 -29.23 5.43
C ARG A 184 -24.93 -27.75 5.65
N ILE A 185 -23.88 -26.97 5.66
CA ILE A 185 -24.00 -25.50 5.60
C ILE A 185 -23.14 -24.96 4.45
N THR A 186 -23.78 -24.21 3.56
CA THR A 186 -23.11 -23.49 2.49
C THR A 186 -22.95 -22.04 2.91
N VAL A 187 -21.74 -21.52 2.76
CA VAL A 187 -21.39 -20.11 3.04
C VAL A 187 -20.84 -19.50 1.78
N GLU A 188 -21.51 -18.50 1.25
CA GLU A 188 -21.06 -17.74 0.08
C GLU A 188 -20.70 -16.33 0.50
N LEU A 189 -19.48 -15.89 0.14
CA LEU A 189 -18.92 -14.60 0.47
C LEU A 189 -18.57 -13.84 -0.81
N ASN A 190 -19.06 -12.59 -0.89
CA ASN A 190 -18.72 -11.62 -1.92
C ASN A 190 -18.14 -10.38 -1.22
N GLY A 191 -16.87 -10.09 -1.46
CA GLY A 191 -16.17 -8.96 -0.84
C GLY A 191 -15.60 -8.00 -1.86
N GLU A 192 -15.69 -6.71 -1.54
CA GLU A 192 -15.04 -5.60 -2.24
C GLU A 192 -14.03 -4.97 -1.29
N LEU A 193 -12.85 -4.69 -1.80
CA LEU A 193 -11.72 -4.14 -1.05
C LEU A 193 -11.18 -2.95 -1.81
N TYR A 194 -10.85 -1.89 -1.10
CA TYR A 194 -10.20 -0.71 -1.68
C TYR A 194 -9.39 0.02 -0.61
N GLY A 195 -8.37 0.75 -1.06
CA GLY A 195 -7.53 1.49 -0.15
C GLY A 195 -6.35 2.14 -0.83
N TYR A 196 -5.46 2.60 0.01
CA TYR A 196 -4.15 3.07 -0.40
C TYR A 196 -3.09 2.61 0.61
N GLU A 197 -1.85 2.58 0.14
CA GLU A 197 -0.68 2.32 0.97
C GLU A 197 0.45 3.27 0.62
N GLN A 198 1.12 3.75 1.63
CA GLN A 198 2.28 4.61 1.55
C GLN A 198 3.15 4.45 2.81
N TYR A 199 4.33 5.04 2.81
CA TYR A 199 5.23 4.93 3.97
C TYR A 199 4.62 5.51 5.26
N TRP A 200 3.88 6.63 5.17
CA TRP A 200 3.36 7.38 6.31
C TRP A 200 2.04 6.82 6.85
N GLY A 201 1.39 5.98 6.09
CA GLY A 201 0.13 5.40 6.49
C GLY A 201 -0.53 4.57 5.41
N THR A 202 -1.48 3.78 5.84
CA THR A 202 -2.25 2.91 4.96
C THR A 202 -3.68 2.88 5.41
N THR A 203 -4.58 2.69 4.46
CA THR A 203 -5.99 2.45 4.75
C THR A 203 -6.48 1.34 3.83
N GLU A 204 -7.10 0.33 4.42
CA GLU A 204 -7.84 -0.69 3.70
C GLU A 204 -9.26 -0.70 4.21
N THR A 205 -10.24 -0.61 3.31
CA THR A 205 -11.66 -0.73 3.61
C THR A 205 -12.22 -1.90 2.81
N GLY A 206 -13.00 -2.74 3.45
CA GLY A 206 -13.66 -3.87 2.82
C GLY A 206 -15.13 -3.96 3.20
N LYS A 207 -15.94 -4.36 2.22
CA LYS A 207 -17.35 -4.67 2.43
C LYS A 207 -17.58 -6.11 1.97
N TYR A 208 -18.10 -6.93 2.85
CA TYR A 208 -18.37 -8.34 2.59
C TYR A 208 -19.86 -8.62 2.76
N ASN A 209 -20.47 -9.21 1.73
CA ASN A 209 -21.81 -9.74 1.78
C ASN A 209 -21.69 -11.25 1.90
N ILE A 210 -22.24 -11.84 2.94
CA ILE A 210 -22.13 -13.27 3.24
C ILE A 210 -23.52 -13.87 3.34
N TYR A 211 -23.73 -14.96 2.65
CA TYR A 211 -24.98 -15.73 2.62
C TYR A 211 -24.73 -17.10 3.20
N TYR A 212 -25.67 -17.55 4.03
CA TYR A 212 -25.65 -18.84 4.70
C TYR A 212 -26.87 -19.63 4.28
N GLN A 213 -26.66 -20.93 3.99
CA GLN A 213 -27.72 -21.87 3.72
C GLN A 213 -27.43 -23.16 4.46
N TYR A 214 -28.29 -23.52 5.39
CA TYR A 214 -28.24 -24.77 6.15
C TYR A 214 -29.28 -25.72 5.61
N GLU A 215 -28.93 -27.01 5.50
CA GLU A 215 -29.80 -28.09 4.99
C GLU A 215 -29.54 -29.38 5.79
N ASP A 216 -30.58 -29.93 6.42
CA ASP A 216 -30.54 -31.22 7.06
C ASP A 216 -31.76 -32.08 6.58
N TYR A 217 -31.49 -33.00 5.69
CA TYR A 217 -32.47 -33.91 5.14
C TYR A 217 -32.55 -35.28 5.89
N THR A 218 -31.79 -35.45 6.97
CA THR A 218 -31.77 -36.72 7.74
C THR A 218 -32.86 -36.79 8.82
N ARG A 219 -33.50 -35.65 9.09
CA ARG A 219 -34.64 -35.57 10.02
C ARG A 219 -35.94 -35.99 9.35
N GLU A 220 -36.92 -36.42 10.13
CA GLU A 220 -38.27 -36.72 9.62
C GLU A 220 -38.89 -35.55 8.84
N LYS A 221 -38.66 -34.32 9.34
CA LYS A 221 -38.90 -33.08 8.60
C LYS A 221 -37.57 -32.48 8.27
N PRO A 222 -37.22 -32.26 6.97
CA PRO A 222 -36.03 -31.57 6.59
C PRO A 222 -35.97 -30.18 7.25
N GLU A 223 -34.83 -29.84 7.84
CA GLU A 223 -34.58 -28.52 8.37
C GLU A 223 -33.77 -27.74 7.35
N ILE A 224 -34.30 -26.63 6.86
CA ILE A 224 -33.68 -25.76 5.87
C ILE A 224 -33.85 -24.33 6.34
N TRP A 225 -32.74 -23.64 6.48
CA TRP A 225 -32.79 -22.20 6.76
C TRP A 225 -31.72 -21.44 5.98
N GLY A 226 -31.98 -20.15 5.75
CA GLY A 226 -31.05 -19.22 5.16
C GLY A 226 -30.87 -17.98 6.01
N GLY A 227 -29.76 -17.32 5.81
CA GLY A 227 -29.47 -16.05 6.47
C GLY A 227 -28.41 -15.26 5.71
N SER A 228 -28.24 -14.01 6.10
CA SER A 228 -27.24 -13.13 5.50
C SER A 228 -26.55 -12.26 6.54
N ALA A 229 -25.31 -11.87 6.24
CA ALA A 229 -24.56 -10.90 7.00
C ALA A 229 -23.83 -9.94 6.06
N VAL A 230 -23.72 -8.67 6.48
CA VAL A 230 -22.91 -7.67 5.83
C VAL A 230 -21.85 -7.22 6.83
N LEU A 231 -20.59 -7.36 6.46
CA LEU A 231 -19.45 -6.95 7.25
C LEU A 231 -18.78 -5.76 6.58
N ASN A 232 -18.49 -4.72 7.36
CA ASN A 232 -17.65 -3.60 6.95
C ASN A 232 -16.38 -3.64 7.79
N ILE A 233 -15.23 -3.71 7.13
CA ILE A 233 -13.94 -3.67 7.79
C ILE A 233 -13.20 -2.40 7.42
N SER A 234 -12.42 -1.87 8.35
CA SER A 234 -11.48 -0.77 8.10
C SER A 234 -10.22 -1.01 8.90
N SER A 235 -9.09 -1.10 8.20
CA SER A 235 -7.77 -1.23 8.82
C SER A 235 -6.92 -0.04 8.44
N ASN A 236 -6.34 0.62 9.45
CA ASN A 236 -5.56 1.83 9.27
C ASN A 236 -4.22 1.69 9.99
N THR A 237 -3.17 2.10 9.30
CA THR A 237 -1.87 2.41 9.92
C THR A 237 -1.62 3.89 9.75
N SER A 238 -1.18 4.56 10.80
CA SER A 238 -0.77 5.97 10.74
C SER A 238 0.57 6.16 11.44
N LYS A 239 1.39 7.07 10.92
CA LYS A 239 2.63 7.51 11.54
C LYS A 239 2.51 8.99 11.87
N SER A 240 2.60 9.33 13.15
CA SER A 240 2.68 10.72 13.60
C SER A 240 4.14 11.09 13.89
N ILE A 241 4.46 12.38 13.75
CA ILE A 241 5.75 12.95 14.10
C ILE A 241 5.48 14.08 15.06
N GLU A 242 6.02 13.99 16.25
CA GLU A 242 5.87 14.99 17.30
C GLU A 242 7.23 15.45 17.80
N TYR A 243 7.41 16.77 17.93
CA TYR A 243 8.61 17.34 18.55
C TYR A 243 8.43 17.41 20.06
N ILE A 244 9.31 16.73 20.78
CA ILE A 244 9.35 16.76 22.24
C ILE A 244 10.50 17.64 22.68
N GLU A 245 10.19 18.69 23.42
CA GLU A 245 11.20 19.61 23.97
C GLU A 245 12.01 18.93 25.08
N ASN A 246 13.27 19.36 25.22
CA ASN A 246 14.07 18.99 26.38
C ASN A 246 13.46 19.64 27.63
N ILE A 247 12.99 18.82 28.57
CA ILE A 247 12.48 19.31 29.85
C ILE A 247 13.56 19.08 30.92
N PRO A 248 13.81 20.05 31.82
CA PRO A 248 14.87 19.95 32.83
C PRO A 248 14.85 18.69 33.69
N ASN A 249 13.70 18.05 33.81
CA ASN A 249 13.51 16.83 34.57
C ASN A 249 13.92 15.54 33.84
N GLN A 250 14.30 15.64 32.56
CA GLN A 250 14.73 14.49 31.74
C GLN A 250 16.25 14.56 31.53
N ILE A 251 17.01 13.92 32.40
CA ILE A 251 18.47 13.98 32.46
C ILE A 251 19.16 13.45 31.18
N SER A 252 18.48 12.69 30.32
CA SER A 252 19.08 12.04 29.16
C SER A 252 18.38 12.32 27.83
N PHE A 253 17.55 13.36 27.76
CA PHE A 253 16.79 13.71 26.55
C PHE A 253 17.09 15.13 26.09
N ASP A 254 17.66 15.25 24.89
CA ASP A 254 18.08 16.55 24.32
C ASP A 254 16.99 17.25 23.51
N GLY A 255 15.74 16.77 23.58
CA GLY A 255 14.67 17.16 22.67
C GLY A 255 14.79 16.44 21.32
N GLY A 256 13.80 16.61 20.44
CA GLY A 256 13.80 16.04 19.09
C GLY A 256 12.47 15.44 18.68
N PHE A 257 12.43 14.88 17.48
CA PHE A 257 11.22 14.27 16.95
C PHE A 257 11.10 12.80 17.37
N ILE A 258 9.87 12.40 17.68
CA ILE A 258 9.47 11.00 17.86
C ILE A 258 8.48 10.66 16.75
N GLU A 259 8.80 9.62 15.98
CA GLU A 259 7.87 8.99 15.06
C GLU A 259 7.11 7.90 15.83
N THR A 260 5.78 7.96 15.79
CA THR A 260 4.90 6.98 16.44
C THR A 260 4.03 6.32 15.39
N GLN A 261 4.14 5.00 15.25
CA GLN A 261 3.27 4.20 14.40
C GLN A 261 2.12 3.61 15.22
N HIS A 262 0.90 3.78 14.74
CA HIS A 262 -0.32 3.28 15.35
C HIS A 262 -1.15 2.50 14.32
N ASN A 263 -1.61 1.29 14.70
CA ASN A 263 -2.46 0.46 13.84
C ASN A 263 -3.82 0.28 14.54
N THR A 264 -4.88 0.49 13.78
CA THR A 264 -6.26 0.28 14.24
C THR A 264 -7.03 -0.50 13.18
N SER A 265 -7.83 -1.47 13.62
CA SER A 265 -8.74 -2.20 12.75
C SER A 265 -10.11 -2.31 13.41
N VAL A 266 -11.15 -2.09 12.61
CA VAL A 266 -12.55 -2.13 13.05
C VAL A 266 -13.32 -3.05 12.13
N LEU A 267 -14.13 -3.91 12.72
CA LEU A 267 -15.12 -4.76 12.06
C LEU A 267 -16.50 -4.39 12.58
N GLU A 268 -17.36 -3.95 11.69
CA GLU A 268 -18.79 -3.77 11.96
C GLU A 268 -19.58 -4.79 11.17
N TYR A 269 -20.60 -5.38 11.77
CA TYR A 269 -21.45 -6.32 11.09
C TYR A 269 -22.93 -6.11 11.37
N ARG A 270 -23.74 -6.42 10.37
CA ARG A 270 -25.21 -6.51 10.46
C ARG A 270 -25.62 -7.84 9.90
N TYR A 271 -26.66 -8.44 10.48
CA TYR A 271 -27.11 -9.74 10.03
C TYR A 271 -28.63 -9.87 10.07
N GLU A 272 -29.14 -10.77 9.23
CA GLU A 272 -30.50 -11.26 9.23
C GLU A 272 -30.39 -12.81 9.25
N MET A 273 -30.78 -13.43 10.37
CA MET A 273 -30.63 -14.85 10.62
C MET A 273 -31.95 -15.44 11.10
N PRO A 274 -32.19 -16.76 10.95
CA PRO A 274 -33.42 -17.37 11.42
C PRO A 274 -33.58 -17.26 12.94
N GLU A 275 -34.82 -17.11 13.38
CA GLU A 275 -35.19 -17.31 14.77
C GLU A 275 -35.27 -18.81 15.05
N PHE A 276 -34.78 -19.26 16.19
CA PHE A 276 -34.85 -20.67 16.62
C PHE A 276 -35.84 -20.79 17.78
N ASP A 277 -36.65 -21.83 17.75
CA ASP A 277 -37.55 -22.15 18.84
C ASP A 277 -36.80 -22.76 20.05
N LYS A 278 -37.55 -23.20 21.08
CA LYS A 278 -36.99 -23.77 22.30
C LYS A 278 -36.26 -25.10 22.09
N ASP A 279 -36.59 -25.80 21.02
CA ASP A 279 -35.99 -27.07 20.66
C ASP A 279 -34.81 -26.90 19.67
N GLY A 280 -34.47 -25.65 19.36
CA GLY A 280 -33.37 -25.30 18.47
C GLY A 280 -33.69 -25.51 16.99
N ILE A 281 -34.98 -25.56 16.61
CA ILE A 281 -35.45 -25.67 15.24
C ILE A 281 -35.69 -24.28 14.68
N SER A 282 -35.23 -24.06 13.44
CA SER A 282 -35.42 -22.75 12.77
C SER A 282 -36.92 -22.50 12.48
N THR A 283 -37.36 -21.25 12.71
CA THR A 283 -38.69 -20.76 12.36
C THR A 283 -38.64 -19.98 11.05
N ASP A 284 -39.80 -19.62 10.52
CA ASP A 284 -39.90 -18.74 9.33
C ASP A 284 -39.57 -17.26 9.61
N ASN A 285 -39.37 -16.91 10.88
CA ASN A 285 -39.03 -15.54 11.27
C ASN A 285 -37.53 -15.30 11.17
N LEU A 286 -37.16 -14.06 10.80
CA LEU A 286 -35.78 -13.59 10.77
C LEU A 286 -35.51 -12.60 11.93
N ILE A 287 -34.41 -12.80 12.61
CA ILE A 287 -33.87 -11.86 13.62
C ILE A 287 -32.82 -11.00 12.94
N LYS A 288 -32.96 -9.68 13.10
CA LYS A 288 -31.96 -8.70 12.65
C LYS A 288 -31.13 -8.25 13.86
N GLY A 289 -29.83 -8.15 13.63
CA GLY A 289 -28.94 -7.66 14.66
C GLY A 289 -27.68 -7.02 14.07
N ASN A 290 -26.89 -6.46 14.94
CA ASN A 290 -25.60 -5.85 14.58
C ASN A 290 -24.61 -6.02 15.73
N GLY A 291 -23.34 -5.85 15.41
CA GLY A 291 -22.26 -5.83 16.37
C GLY A 291 -20.99 -5.23 15.78
N PHE A 292 -19.97 -5.14 16.60
CA PHE A 292 -18.66 -4.66 16.20
C PHE A 292 -17.54 -5.36 16.94
N ALA A 293 -16.33 -5.32 16.36
CA ALA A 293 -15.08 -5.69 17.03
C ALA A 293 -13.99 -4.72 16.58
N ASN A 294 -13.03 -4.48 17.44
CA ASN A 294 -11.87 -3.66 17.14
C ASN A 294 -10.59 -4.35 17.57
N LEU A 295 -9.49 -4.00 16.91
CA LEU A 295 -8.13 -4.32 17.30
C LEU A 295 -7.32 -3.03 17.22
N GLU A 296 -6.53 -2.80 18.26
CA GLU A 296 -5.64 -1.66 18.37
C GLU A 296 -4.31 -2.16 18.93
N THR A 297 -3.21 -1.78 18.28
CA THR A 297 -1.89 -2.16 18.77
C THR A 297 -1.31 -1.08 19.66
N TYR A 298 -0.45 -1.48 20.58
CA TYR A 298 0.38 -0.52 21.31
C TYR A 298 1.24 0.26 20.29
N PRO A 299 1.28 1.61 20.40
CA PRO A 299 2.08 2.42 19.51
C PRO A 299 3.55 2.02 19.54
N VAL A 300 4.16 1.93 18.36
CA VAL A 300 5.60 1.72 18.22
C VAL A 300 6.25 3.08 18.02
N GLN A 301 7.19 3.42 18.90
CA GLN A 301 7.87 4.71 18.89
C GLN A 301 9.34 4.55 18.49
N SER A 302 9.80 5.44 17.63
CA SER A 302 11.20 5.59 17.25
C SER A 302 11.64 7.05 17.36
N ARG A 303 12.84 7.27 17.89
CA ARG A 303 13.42 8.61 17.98
C ARG A 303 14.15 8.92 16.68
N LEU A 304 13.86 10.09 16.11
CA LEU A 304 14.56 10.59 14.94
C LEU A 304 15.85 11.33 15.34
N ARG A 305 16.76 11.45 14.38
CA ARG A 305 18.01 12.19 14.54
C ARG A 305 17.73 13.68 14.84
N VAL A 306 18.50 14.27 15.73
CA VAL A 306 18.44 15.71 16.01
C VAL A 306 19.51 16.42 15.16
N PRO A 307 19.13 17.29 14.21
CA PRO A 307 20.09 18.01 13.38
C PRO A 307 20.70 19.21 14.09
N ASN A 308 21.96 19.50 13.78
CA ASN A 308 22.64 20.69 14.33
C ASN A 308 22.52 21.90 13.39
N ILE A 309 21.34 22.53 13.39
CA ILE A 309 21.02 23.71 12.58
C ILE A 309 20.76 24.96 13.43
N ASN A 310 21.41 25.08 14.58
CA ASN A 310 21.19 26.19 15.52
C ASN A 310 21.41 27.56 14.92
N HIS A 311 22.26 27.70 13.89
CA HIS A 311 22.50 28.94 13.16
C HIS A 311 21.27 29.44 12.39
N LEU A 312 20.24 28.61 12.18
CA LEU A 312 18.99 28.97 11.52
C LEU A 312 17.87 29.33 12.50
N ARG A 313 18.13 29.37 13.82
CA ARG A 313 17.13 29.77 14.80
C ARG A 313 16.63 31.18 14.47
N GLY A 314 15.32 31.36 14.40
CA GLY A 314 14.67 32.61 13.99
C GLY A 314 14.39 32.74 12.50
N HIS A 315 14.91 31.85 11.64
CA HIS A 315 14.51 31.79 10.25
C HIS A 315 13.08 31.21 10.13
N TRP A 316 12.24 31.74 9.27
CA TRP A 316 10.84 31.33 9.13
C TRP A 316 10.67 29.84 8.79
N ALA A 317 11.58 29.27 8.00
CA ALA A 317 11.57 27.85 7.62
C ALA A 317 12.35 26.93 8.59
N TYR A 318 12.77 27.42 9.76
CA TYR A 318 13.62 26.67 10.70
C TYR A 318 12.99 25.31 11.08
N LYS A 319 11.71 25.31 11.43
CA LYS A 319 11.00 24.08 11.83
C LYS A 319 10.91 23.06 10.67
N ASP A 320 10.61 23.55 9.46
CA ASP A 320 10.51 22.68 8.27
C ASP A 320 11.87 22.05 7.95
N ILE A 321 12.93 22.86 7.95
CA ILE A 321 14.30 22.39 7.70
C ILE A 321 14.72 21.37 8.76
N MET A 322 14.43 21.62 10.04
CA MET A 322 14.72 20.72 11.14
C MET A 322 14.01 19.36 10.95
N THR A 323 12.72 19.39 10.62
CA THR A 323 11.94 18.17 10.34
C THR A 323 12.55 17.37 9.19
N LEU A 324 12.91 18.02 8.08
CA LEU A 324 13.45 17.34 6.90
C LEU A 324 14.83 16.74 7.14
N TYR A 325 15.69 17.38 7.92
CA TYR A 325 16.97 16.80 8.34
C TYR A 325 16.76 15.63 9.32
N SER A 326 15.85 15.75 10.28
CA SER A 326 15.51 14.65 11.19
C SER A 326 14.97 13.43 10.44
N LEU A 327 14.23 13.65 9.36
CA LEU A 327 13.70 12.60 8.47
C LEU A 327 14.72 12.14 7.42
N GLU A 328 15.93 12.70 7.40
CA GLU A 328 16.96 12.41 6.39
C GLU A 328 16.55 12.74 4.94
N VAL A 329 15.52 13.57 4.75
CA VAL A 329 15.11 14.09 3.45
C VAL A 329 16.16 15.05 2.90
N PHE A 330 16.64 15.96 3.73
CA PHE A 330 17.83 16.75 3.42
C PHE A 330 19.08 16.04 3.93
N GLN A 331 20.11 16.03 3.12
CA GLN A 331 21.42 15.46 3.42
C GLN A 331 22.52 16.50 3.23
N GLY A 332 23.73 16.20 3.72
CA GLY A 332 24.89 17.06 3.62
C GLY A 332 25.21 17.77 4.92
N ASP A 333 26.13 18.75 4.85
CA ASP A 333 26.59 19.46 6.03
C ASP A 333 25.54 20.48 6.49
N GLU A 334 24.96 20.18 7.63
CA GLU A 334 23.91 20.97 8.27
C GLU A 334 24.38 22.39 8.63
N ALA A 335 25.65 22.52 9.05
CA ALA A 335 26.22 23.80 9.47
C ALA A 335 26.34 24.83 8.33
N PHE A 336 26.36 24.36 7.10
CA PHE A 336 26.46 25.20 5.90
C PHE A 336 25.16 25.32 5.10
N PHE A 337 24.05 24.85 5.64
CA PHE A 337 22.76 24.99 4.97
C PHE A 337 22.34 26.47 4.87
N LYS A 338 22.03 26.90 3.65
CA LYS A 338 21.63 28.30 3.35
C LYS A 338 20.20 28.27 2.77
N PRO A 339 19.18 28.64 3.56
CA PRO A 339 17.77 28.59 3.14
C PRO A 339 17.46 29.49 1.94
N GLU A 340 18.17 30.60 1.79
CA GLU A 340 17.98 31.59 0.70
C GLU A 340 18.61 31.12 -0.63
N LYS A 341 19.46 30.10 -0.63
CA LYS A 341 20.04 29.56 -1.87
C LYS A 341 18.96 28.83 -2.66
N TYR A 342 18.99 29.00 -3.98
CA TYR A 342 18.09 28.22 -4.84
C TYR A 342 18.43 26.73 -4.78
N ILE A 343 17.38 25.90 -4.76
CA ILE A 343 17.51 24.44 -4.85
C ILE A 343 17.74 24.05 -6.30
N THR A 344 18.64 23.08 -6.53
CA THR A 344 18.87 22.55 -7.87
C THR A 344 17.88 21.43 -8.20
N ARG A 345 17.76 21.10 -9.50
CA ARG A 345 16.92 20.00 -9.96
C ARG A 345 17.34 18.66 -9.37
N ALA A 346 18.66 18.43 -9.22
CA ALA A 346 19.20 17.23 -8.59
C ALA A 346 18.88 17.15 -7.10
N GLU A 347 19.10 18.26 -6.37
CA GLU A 347 18.77 18.34 -4.94
C GLU A 347 17.25 18.15 -4.70
N PHE A 348 16.41 18.71 -5.58
CA PHE A 348 14.96 18.55 -5.47
C PHE A 348 14.49 17.11 -5.79
N ALA A 349 15.09 16.48 -6.82
CA ALA A 349 14.83 15.08 -7.13
C ALA A 349 15.17 14.16 -5.95
N ASP A 350 16.31 14.39 -5.31
CA ASP A 350 16.72 13.65 -4.12
C ASP A 350 15.74 13.86 -2.95
N ALA A 351 15.38 15.12 -2.69
CA ALA A 351 14.48 15.46 -1.60
C ALA A 351 13.07 14.88 -1.79
N ILE A 352 12.48 14.92 -2.99
CA ILE A 352 11.13 14.40 -3.23
C ILE A 352 11.08 12.87 -3.13
N ILE A 353 12.09 12.17 -3.66
CA ILE A 353 12.18 10.71 -3.54
C ILE A 353 12.30 10.28 -2.08
N LYS A 354 13.13 11.00 -1.29
CA LYS A 354 13.28 10.72 0.14
C LYS A 354 12.06 11.12 0.97
N ALA A 355 11.36 12.19 0.61
CA ALA A 355 10.12 12.60 1.26
C ALA A 355 8.96 11.63 1.00
N ALA A 356 8.85 11.16 -0.24
CA ALA A 356 7.86 10.16 -0.62
C ALA A 356 8.10 8.82 0.10
N ARG A 357 9.35 8.45 0.30
CA ARG A 357 9.82 7.16 0.82
C ARG A 357 9.21 5.97 0.06
N LYS A 358 9.85 4.85 0.10
CA LYS A 358 9.27 3.61 -0.46
C LYS A 358 8.28 3.04 0.54
N VAL A 359 7.16 2.54 0.05
CA VAL A 359 6.31 1.65 0.82
C VAL A 359 7.18 0.47 1.26
N PRO A 360 7.18 0.08 2.55
CA PRO A 360 7.97 -1.03 3.03
C PRO A 360 7.67 -2.30 2.21
N GLU A 361 8.67 -2.83 1.53
CA GLU A 361 8.55 -4.07 0.79
C GLU A 361 8.68 -5.24 1.76
N GLU A 362 7.75 -6.19 1.73
CA GLU A 362 7.87 -7.42 2.49
C GLU A 362 9.03 -8.24 1.92
N GLN A 363 10.12 -8.33 2.65
CA GLN A 363 11.21 -9.23 2.29
C GLN A 363 10.69 -10.66 2.43
N ALA A 364 10.50 -11.34 1.29
CA ALA A 364 10.24 -12.76 1.31
C ALA A 364 11.30 -13.45 2.16
N SER A 365 10.88 -14.22 3.16
CA SER A 365 11.79 -14.93 4.04
C SER A 365 12.67 -15.86 3.19
N GLN A 366 13.89 -15.41 2.89
CA GLN A 366 14.88 -16.23 2.22
C GLN A 366 15.28 -17.32 3.21
N ARG A 367 14.71 -18.51 3.07
CA ARG A 367 15.30 -19.70 3.67
C ARG A 367 16.73 -19.75 3.17
N ARG A 368 17.68 -19.51 4.07
CA ARG A 368 19.11 -19.79 3.86
C ARG A 368 19.26 -21.28 3.59
N THR A 369 19.05 -21.70 2.37
CA THR A 369 19.62 -22.95 1.88
C THR A 369 21.09 -22.67 1.64
N THR A 370 21.93 -23.19 2.53
CA THR A 370 23.38 -23.26 2.38
C THR A 370 23.73 -24.17 1.20
N THR A 371 23.59 -23.67 -0.01
CA THR A 371 24.30 -24.26 -1.16
C THR A 371 24.27 -23.27 -2.33
N THR A 372 25.45 -22.87 -2.74
CA THR A 372 25.79 -22.14 -3.96
C THR A 372 25.41 -20.67 -3.99
N ARG A 373 26.37 -19.83 -3.67
CA ARG A 373 26.45 -18.39 -3.92
C ARG A 373 26.23 -18.11 -5.42
N ARG A 374 24.99 -18.10 -5.87
CA ARG A 374 24.63 -17.44 -7.12
C ARG A 374 24.70 -15.94 -6.84
N ARG A 375 25.78 -15.34 -7.31
CA ARG A 375 25.95 -13.89 -7.40
C ARG A 375 24.76 -13.40 -8.22
N THR A 376 23.78 -12.78 -7.58
CA THR A 376 22.79 -11.95 -8.28
C THR A 376 23.61 -10.88 -8.98
N VAL A 377 23.66 -10.93 -10.29
CA VAL A 377 24.19 -9.84 -11.11
C VAL A 377 23.14 -8.74 -10.96
N GLU A 378 23.43 -7.72 -10.13
CA GLU A 378 22.67 -6.47 -10.17
C GLU A 378 22.77 -5.95 -11.61
N GLU A 379 21.65 -5.79 -12.27
CA GLU A 379 21.64 -5.17 -13.59
C GLU A 379 22.25 -3.78 -13.46
N GLU A 380 23.25 -3.53 -14.27
CA GLU A 380 23.98 -2.28 -14.24
C GLU A 380 23.04 -1.15 -14.72
N LYS A 381 22.63 -0.26 -13.78
CA LYS A 381 21.82 0.90 -14.09
C LYS A 381 22.59 1.81 -15.06
N ILE A 382 21.99 2.04 -16.22
CA ILE A 382 22.54 2.94 -17.24
C ILE A 382 21.82 4.27 -17.11
N SER A 383 22.56 5.37 -17.00
CA SER A 383 21.96 6.71 -16.97
C SER A 383 21.16 7.00 -18.22
N PRO A 384 19.91 7.48 -18.11
CA PRO A 384 19.15 7.98 -19.24
C PRO A 384 19.64 9.37 -19.72
N PHE A 385 20.57 10.00 -18.96
CA PHE A 385 21.05 11.36 -19.20
C PHE A 385 22.56 11.42 -19.38
N ILE A 386 23.01 12.19 -20.35
CA ILE A 386 24.42 12.36 -20.70
C ILE A 386 25.19 13.08 -19.59
N ASP A 387 24.54 14.04 -18.93
CA ASP A 387 25.11 14.92 -17.89
C ASP A 387 24.94 14.39 -16.45
N VAL A 388 24.44 13.16 -16.31
CA VAL A 388 24.29 12.48 -15.01
C VAL A 388 25.01 11.13 -15.07
N PRO A 389 26.35 11.11 -15.02
CA PRO A 389 27.11 9.85 -15.01
C PRO A 389 26.85 9.07 -13.71
N LYS A 390 27.20 7.79 -13.70
CA LYS A 390 26.92 6.86 -12.59
C LYS A 390 27.55 7.27 -11.25
N ASP A 391 28.68 7.98 -11.30
CA ASP A 391 29.38 8.54 -10.13
C ASP A 391 28.84 9.90 -9.67
N HIS A 392 27.81 10.42 -10.33
CA HIS A 392 27.17 11.68 -9.92
C HIS A 392 26.52 11.50 -8.53
N ALA A 393 26.72 12.47 -7.62
CA ALA A 393 26.24 12.40 -6.24
C ALA A 393 24.73 12.07 -6.08
N TYR A 394 23.91 12.50 -7.03
CA TYR A 394 22.46 12.31 -7.03
C TYR A 394 22.00 11.31 -8.11
N PHE A 395 22.92 10.47 -8.64
CA PHE A 395 22.58 9.53 -9.71
C PHE A 395 21.38 8.65 -9.36
N GLU A 396 21.39 8.00 -8.20
CA GLU A 396 20.33 7.08 -7.78
C GLU A 396 18.97 7.77 -7.68
N SER A 397 18.92 8.95 -7.09
CA SER A 397 17.65 9.70 -6.93
C SER A 397 17.13 10.24 -8.25
N ILE A 398 18.01 10.72 -9.15
CA ILE A 398 17.62 11.17 -10.49
C ILE A 398 17.14 9.99 -11.33
N TYR A 399 17.86 8.87 -11.29
CA TYR A 399 17.48 7.64 -11.99
C TYR A 399 16.09 7.16 -11.51
N GLU A 400 15.88 7.08 -10.19
CA GLU A 400 14.59 6.69 -9.63
C GLU A 400 13.46 7.68 -9.98
N ALA A 401 13.73 8.98 -9.94
CA ALA A 401 12.75 10.01 -10.32
C ALA A 401 12.35 9.91 -11.81
N TYR A 402 13.29 9.54 -12.67
CA TYR A 402 13.04 9.29 -14.09
C TYR A 402 12.23 8.00 -14.31
N GLU A 403 12.70 6.87 -13.79
CA GLU A 403 12.04 5.56 -13.93
C GLU A 403 10.58 5.60 -13.42
N ARG A 404 10.34 6.34 -12.35
CA ARG A 404 8.99 6.51 -11.77
C ARG A 404 8.18 7.64 -12.43
N GLY A 405 8.69 8.25 -13.51
CA GLY A 405 8.00 9.27 -14.28
C GLY A 405 7.80 10.61 -13.57
N LEU A 406 8.51 10.88 -12.47
CA LEU A 406 8.40 12.15 -11.73
C LEU A 406 9.06 13.31 -12.46
N MET A 407 10.29 13.09 -12.91
CA MET A 407 11.10 14.09 -13.57
C MET A 407 11.68 13.51 -14.85
N SER A 408 11.68 14.31 -15.89
CA SER A 408 12.27 13.97 -17.19
C SER A 408 13.38 14.97 -17.56
N GLY A 409 14.19 14.61 -18.54
CA GLY A 409 15.11 15.54 -19.18
C GLY A 409 14.38 16.53 -20.09
N THR A 410 15.16 17.41 -20.73
CA THR A 410 14.66 18.47 -21.61
C THR A 410 14.35 18.01 -23.04
N GLY A 411 14.35 16.69 -23.29
CA GLY A 411 14.14 16.11 -24.62
C GLY A 411 15.40 16.00 -25.47
N THR A 412 16.55 16.53 -24.99
CA THR A 412 17.85 16.49 -25.69
C THR A 412 18.83 15.49 -25.08
N GLY A 413 18.37 14.62 -24.15
CA GLY A 413 19.21 13.67 -23.43
C GLY A 413 19.97 14.27 -22.24
N TYR A 414 19.63 15.50 -21.83
CA TYR A 414 20.21 16.19 -20.68
C TYR A 414 19.17 16.37 -19.58
N PHE A 415 19.60 16.20 -18.32
CA PHE A 415 18.79 16.45 -17.12
C PHE A 415 18.98 17.85 -16.57
N TYR A 416 20.17 18.43 -16.72
CA TYR A 416 20.63 19.68 -16.12
C TYR A 416 20.56 19.63 -14.57
N PRO A 417 21.35 18.78 -13.89
CA PRO A 417 21.27 18.54 -12.46
C PRO A 417 21.49 19.80 -11.62
N ASP A 418 22.36 20.71 -12.06
CA ASP A 418 22.71 21.95 -11.38
C ASP A 418 21.79 23.14 -11.70
N ALA A 419 20.87 22.98 -12.67
CA ALA A 419 19.89 24.02 -12.97
C ALA A 419 18.90 24.18 -11.80
N THR A 420 18.43 25.41 -11.58
CA THR A 420 17.41 25.69 -10.58
C THR A 420 16.03 25.20 -11.03
N ILE A 421 15.14 24.94 -10.08
CA ILE A 421 13.75 24.55 -10.35
C ILE A 421 12.81 25.69 -10.00
N THR A 422 11.75 25.89 -10.81
CA THR A 422 10.73 26.91 -10.55
C THR A 422 9.65 26.41 -9.59
N THR A 423 8.88 27.32 -9.01
CA THR A 423 7.70 26.98 -8.20
C THR A 423 6.71 26.14 -9.02
N ALA A 424 6.43 26.49 -10.28
CA ALA A 424 5.53 25.77 -11.17
C ALA A 424 5.97 24.33 -11.41
N ASP A 425 7.27 24.11 -11.70
CA ASP A 425 7.82 22.77 -11.91
C ASP A 425 7.69 21.91 -10.66
N ALA A 426 8.03 22.47 -9.49
CA ALA A 426 7.93 21.77 -8.21
C ALA A 426 6.49 21.30 -7.93
N LEU A 427 5.48 22.15 -8.19
CA LEU A 427 4.06 21.79 -8.02
C LEU A 427 3.67 20.62 -8.93
N CYS A 428 4.10 20.63 -10.21
CA CYS A 428 3.85 19.51 -11.12
C CYS A 428 4.45 18.20 -10.59
N ILE A 429 5.65 18.25 -10.03
CA ILE A 429 6.33 17.08 -9.47
C ILE A 429 5.58 16.56 -8.24
N PHE A 430 5.15 17.42 -7.31
CA PHE A 430 4.39 17.00 -6.13
C PHE A 430 3.06 16.34 -6.49
N ILE A 431 2.28 16.96 -7.38
CA ILE A 431 0.97 16.42 -7.78
C ILE A 431 1.13 15.08 -8.51
N ARG A 432 2.15 14.96 -9.36
CA ARG A 432 2.49 13.70 -10.04
C ARG A 432 2.93 12.61 -9.04
N ALA A 433 3.72 12.98 -8.03
CA ALA A 433 4.15 12.05 -6.99
C ALA A 433 2.96 11.43 -6.24
N LEU A 434 1.91 12.21 -6.01
CA LEU A 434 0.67 11.77 -5.36
C LEU A 434 -0.30 11.06 -6.33
N GLY A 435 -0.10 11.18 -7.66
CA GLY A 435 -1.04 10.65 -8.66
C GLY A 435 -2.38 11.40 -8.69
N LEU A 436 -2.37 12.69 -8.32
CA LEU A 436 -3.58 13.52 -8.20
C LEU A 436 -3.82 14.44 -9.41
N GLU A 437 -3.19 14.17 -10.57
CA GLU A 437 -3.33 15.00 -11.78
C GLU A 437 -4.79 15.08 -12.24
N ASN A 438 -5.58 14.04 -12.02
CA ASN A 438 -6.99 13.98 -12.41
C ASN A 438 -7.94 14.64 -11.39
N LEU A 439 -7.44 15.17 -10.28
CA LEU A 439 -8.27 15.78 -9.24
C LEU A 439 -8.69 17.22 -9.59
N GLY A 440 -8.08 17.83 -10.58
CA GLY A 440 -8.38 19.17 -11.07
C GLY A 440 -9.08 19.16 -12.43
N PRO A 441 -9.55 20.34 -12.89
CA PRO A 441 -10.30 20.49 -14.14
C PRO A 441 -9.41 20.48 -15.41
N GLY A 442 -8.14 20.09 -15.30
CA GLY A 442 -7.21 20.05 -16.43
C GLY A 442 -6.72 21.43 -16.88
N ASP A 443 -6.52 21.59 -18.19
CA ASP A 443 -5.93 22.80 -18.77
C ASP A 443 -6.77 24.07 -18.59
N VAL A 444 -8.07 23.93 -18.32
CA VAL A 444 -8.98 25.04 -18.04
C VAL A 444 -8.98 25.50 -16.57
N ALA A 445 -8.08 24.94 -15.76
CA ALA A 445 -7.98 25.27 -14.35
C ALA A 445 -7.74 26.77 -14.14
N VAL A 446 -8.59 27.38 -13.32
CA VAL A 446 -8.43 28.76 -12.84
C VAL A 446 -8.14 28.70 -11.35
N THR A 447 -7.03 29.29 -10.95
CA THR A 447 -6.62 29.33 -9.55
C THR A 447 -7.07 30.59 -8.85
N VAL A 448 -7.04 30.60 -7.52
CA VAL A 448 -7.35 31.78 -6.71
C VAL A 448 -6.17 32.77 -6.58
N PHE A 449 -5.03 32.45 -7.17
CA PHE A 449 -3.85 33.30 -7.10
C PHE A 449 -3.99 34.53 -8.01
N ARG A 450 -3.50 35.67 -7.54
CA ARG A 450 -3.57 36.93 -8.29
C ARG A 450 -2.78 36.93 -9.59
N ASP A 451 -1.75 36.11 -9.67
CA ASP A 451 -0.88 35.89 -10.84
C ASP A 451 -1.28 34.63 -11.63
N ASN A 452 -2.56 34.26 -11.59
CA ASN A 452 -3.10 33.11 -12.33
C ASN A 452 -2.69 33.13 -13.81
N ASP A 453 -2.67 34.30 -14.44
CA ASP A 453 -2.33 34.45 -15.85
C ASP A 453 -0.85 34.22 -16.15
N GLN A 454 0.02 34.31 -15.12
CA GLN A 454 1.45 34.02 -15.25
C GLN A 454 1.77 32.55 -15.03
N ILE A 455 0.78 31.73 -14.58
CA ILE A 455 0.98 30.30 -14.38
C ILE A 455 1.09 29.64 -15.75
N PRO A 456 2.22 28.97 -16.07
CA PRO A 456 2.37 28.24 -17.33
C PRO A 456 1.24 27.22 -17.54
N GLY A 457 0.75 27.06 -18.77
CA GLY A 457 -0.36 26.17 -19.10
C GLY A 457 -0.18 24.77 -18.55
N TYR A 458 1.03 24.21 -18.65
CA TYR A 458 1.35 22.86 -18.14
C TYR A 458 1.23 22.73 -16.62
N ALA A 459 1.31 23.84 -15.87
CA ALA A 459 1.31 23.85 -14.40
C ALA A 459 -0.04 24.29 -13.80
N ARG A 460 -1.00 24.78 -14.60
CA ARG A 460 -2.28 25.32 -14.10
C ARG A 460 -3.05 24.29 -13.30
N ASN A 461 -3.18 23.10 -13.85
CA ASN A 461 -3.87 22.01 -13.16
C ASN A 461 -3.17 21.64 -11.84
N ALA A 462 -1.85 21.52 -11.86
CA ALA A 462 -1.06 21.22 -10.66
C ALA A 462 -1.18 22.33 -9.60
N ALA A 463 -1.15 23.59 -10.00
CA ALA A 463 -1.33 24.72 -9.09
C ALA A 463 -2.74 24.74 -8.46
N TYR A 464 -3.77 24.43 -9.24
CA TYR A 464 -5.15 24.28 -8.75
C TYR A 464 -5.25 23.16 -7.70
N VAL A 465 -4.77 21.98 -8.03
CA VAL A 465 -4.81 20.82 -7.12
C VAL A 465 -3.96 21.08 -5.88
N ALA A 466 -2.75 21.63 -6.03
CA ALA A 466 -1.86 21.94 -4.91
C ALA A 466 -2.49 22.92 -3.91
N LYS A 467 -3.23 23.91 -4.40
CA LYS A 467 -3.98 24.84 -3.54
C LYS A 467 -5.13 24.13 -2.84
N ARG A 468 -5.88 23.29 -3.57
CA ARG A 468 -7.01 22.53 -3.03
C ARG A 468 -6.61 21.60 -1.88
N ILE A 469 -5.45 20.92 -1.99
CA ILE A 469 -4.93 20.00 -0.97
C ILE A 469 -4.05 20.69 0.10
N GLY A 470 -3.97 22.04 0.12
CA GLY A 470 -3.20 22.77 1.11
C GLY A 470 -1.67 22.72 0.95
N LEU A 471 -1.15 22.18 -0.17
CA LEU A 471 0.28 22.09 -0.44
C LEU A 471 0.91 23.47 -0.63
N VAL A 472 0.17 24.42 -1.18
CA VAL A 472 0.62 25.79 -1.41
C VAL A 472 -0.47 26.80 -1.02
N GLU A 473 -0.04 27.91 -0.35
CA GLU A 473 -0.94 28.97 0.09
C GLU A 473 -0.81 30.27 -0.73
N GLY A 474 0.33 30.49 -1.34
CA GLY A 474 0.73 31.78 -1.91
C GLY A 474 1.44 32.68 -0.88
N ASP A 475 1.90 33.84 -1.34
CA ASP A 475 2.49 34.85 -0.46
C ASP A 475 1.39 35.67 0.28
N SER A 476 1.80 36.56 1.19
CA SER A 476 0.88 37.41 1.96
C SER A 476 0.01 38.33 1.11
N ARG A 477 0.36 38.54 -0.16
CA ARG A 477 -0.39 39.32 -1.13
C ARG A 477 -1.27 38.48 -2.04
N GLY A 478 -1.21 37.13 -1.91
CA GLY A 478 -1.98 36.17 -2.70
C GLY A 478 -1.36 35.82 -4.05
N TYR A 479 -0.04 35.98 -4.21
CA TYR A 479 0.68 35.56 -5.42
C TYR A 479 1.32 34.19 -5.21
N LEU A 480 1.29 33.36 -6.26
CA LEU A 480 1.98 32.07 -6.31
C LEU A 480 3.45 32.23 -6.63
N ASN A 481 3.78 33.20 -7.49
CA ASN A 481 5.10 33.41 -8.07
C ASN A 481 5.60 32.16 -8.83
N PRO A 482 4.86 31.68 -9.86
CA PRO A 482 5.09 30.39 -10.49
C PRO A 482 6.43 30.26 -11.19
N ASN A 483 6.93 31.37 -11.77
CA ASN A 483 8.16 31.42 -12.56
C ASN A 483 9.41 31.75 -11.72
N GLU A 484 9.25 32.00 -10.41
CA GLU A 484 10.39 32.22 -9.53
C GLU A 484 11.12 30.91 -9.23
N ASN A 485 12.46 30.99 -9.20
CA ASN A 485 13.29 29.88 -8.75
C ASN A 485 13.01 29.59 -7.26
N LEU A 486 12.88 28.31 -6.94
CA LEU A 486 12.55 27.86 -5.60
C LEU A 486 13.78 27.93 -4.68
N THR A 487 13.69 28.66 -3.58
CA THR A 487 14.75 28.64 -2.55
C THR A 487 14.68 27.36 -1.72
N LYS A 488 15.80 26.95 -1.11
CA LYS A 488 15.84 25.75 -0.22
C LYS A 488 14.88 25.88 0.97
N GLY A 489 14.68 27.09 1.48
CA GLY A 489 13.70 27.34 2.55
C GLY A 489 12.25 27.14 2.07
N ARG A 490 11.90 27.65 0.89
CA ARG A 490 10.56 27.43 0.30
C ARG A 490 10.35 25.96 -0.06
N ALA A 491 11.38 25.30 -0.62
CA ALA A 491 11.34 23.86 -0.89
C ALA A 491 11.11 23.05 0.39
N ALA A 492 11.77 23.42 1.50
CA ALA A 492 11.57 22.76 2.79
C ALA A 492 10.12 22.86 3.27
N ALA A 493 9.52 24.05 3.21
CA ALA A 493 8.14 24.24 3.62
C ALA A 493 7.16 23.43 2.73
N MET A 494 7.38 23.38 1.41
CA MET A 494 6.54 22.60 0.49
C MET A 494 6.70 21.08 0.71
N LEU A 495 7.92 20.60 0.89
CA LEU A 495 8.20 19.18 1.19
C LEU A 495 7.57 18.75 2.52
N ASN A 496 7.64 19.61 3.55
CA ASN A 496 7.01 19.29 4.83
C ASN A 496 5.48 19.26 4.73
N ARG A 497 4.85 20.18 3.98
CA ARG A 497 3.41 20.12 3.68
C ARG A 497 3.03 18.89 2.88
N PHE A 498 3.87 18.48 1.93
CA PHE A 498 3.67 17.24 1.17
C PHE A 498 3.68 16.01 2.10
N ILE A 499 4.64 15.91 3.04
CA ILE A 499 4.69 14.85 4.04
C ILE A 499 3.45 14.90 4.95
N ASN A 500 3.05 16.10 5.41
CA ASN A 500 1.88 16.26 6.27
C ASN A 500 0.59 15.86 5.55
N TYR A 501 0.43 16.24 4.27
CA TYR A 501 -0.71 15.80 3.46
C TYR A 501 -0.79 14.28 3.39
N MET A 502 0.33 13.60 3.12
CA MET A 502 0.36 12.14 3.09
C MET A 502 0.02 11.52 4.45
N ARG A 503 0.42 12.14 5.55
CA ARG A 503 0.19 11.62 6.90
C ARG A 503 -1.24 11.82 7.39
N GLU A 504 -1.85 12.95 7.09
CA GLU A 504 -3.07 13.42 7.76
C GLU A 504 -4.25 13.55 6.79
N ASP A 505 -4.07 14.25 5.67
CA ASP A 505 -5.18 14.71 4.83
C ASP A 505 -5.56 13.72 3.73
N ILE A 506 -4.63 12.95 3.21
CA ILE A 506 -4.90 12.00 2.11
C ILE A 506 -6.01 11.01 2.45
N LYS A 507 -6.11 10.59 3.70
CA LYS A 507 -7.19 9.70 4.18
C LYS A 507 -8.56 10.35 4.02
N VAL A 508 -8.66 11.64 4.35
CA VAL A 508 -9.92 12.41 4.27
C VAL A 508 -10.30 12.63 2.80
N ASP A 509 -9.34 13.01 1.97
CA ASP A 509 -9.57 13.26 0.54
C ASP A 509 -9.87 11.95 -0.21
N TYR A 510 -9.19 10.85 0.14
CA TYR A 510 -9.48 9.53 -0.39
C TYR A 510 -10.93 9.11 -0.07
N THR A 511 -11.36 9.26 1.18
CA THR A 511 -12.73 8.92 1.59
C THR A 511 -13.77 9.76 0.87
N LYS A 512 -13.53 11.08 0.70
CA LYS A 512 -14.49 12.00 0.09
C LYS A 512 -14.53 11.97 -1.43
N SER A 513 -13.37 11.74 -2.07
CA SER A 513 -13.22 11.98 -3.51
C SER A 513 -13.07 10.70 -4.33
N ILE A 514 -12.57 9.62 -3.75
CA ILE A 514 -12.31 8.35 -4.45
C ILE A 514 -13.39 7.33 -4.15
N ILE A 515 -13.89 7.30 -2.92
CA ILE A 515 -14.99 6.39 -2.53
C ILE A 515 -16.35 6.95 -2.98
N GLY A 516 -16.48 8.27 -3.15
CA GLY A 516 -17.65 8.88 -3.78
C GLY A 516 -18.96 8.77 -2.99
N PHE A 517 -18.89 8.66 -1.66
CA PHE A 517 -20.06 8.55 -0.78
C PHE A 517 -20.03 9.53 0.37
#